data_d174a002098c88bd158105df1678943a
#
_entry.id   d174a002098c88bd158105df1678943a
#
_cell.length_a   1.000
_cell.length_b   1.000
_cell.length_c   1.000
_cell.angle_alpha   90.00
_cell.angle_beta   90.00
_cell.angle_gamma   90.00
#
_symmetry.space_group_name_H-M   'P 1'
#
loop_
_entity.id
_entity.type
_entity.pdbx_description
1 polymer ?
#
loop_
_entity_poly.entity_id
_entity_poly.type
_entity_poly.pdbx_seq_one_letter_code
_entity_poly.pdbx_strand_id
1 'polypeptide(L)'
;MRPQHEPVVTQRAVRVECIPDGRPADLPAGTPAKITQALGGSFTLWVEGQLMRLRGADADAIGKRIPSIDLAPTAPTDSGLNGVRSLVWQTLKTCYDPEIPVDIVELGLVYVCDVLPMDGGQFRVTIQMTLTAPGCGMGESIADEVCDKVLALPQVGEAHVDIVFDPPWDRSMMSEGAMLTLGL
;
A
#
# COMPACT_ATOMS: atom_id res chain seq x y z
N MET A 1 -9.68 -1.74 20.11
CA MET A 1 -9.67 -0.26 20.11
C MET A 1 -10.47 0.17 18.89
N ARG A 2 -11.59 0.90 19.01
CA ARG A 2 -12.36 1.34 17.84
C ARG A 2 -11.49 2.29 17.02
N PRO A 3 -11.44 2.18 15.68
CA PRO A 3 -10.74 3.17 14.87
C PRO A 3 -11.34 4.54 15.17
N GLN A 4 -10.52 5.47 15.61
CA GLN A 4 -10.95 6.84 15.84
C GLN A 4 -11.17 7.47 14.45
N HIS A 5 -12.42 7.58 14.04
CA HIS A 5 -12.81 8.34 12.86
C HIS A 5 -12.48 9.81 13.11
N GLU A 6 -11.38 10.27 12.56
CA GLU A 6 -10.96 11.67 12.70
C GLU A 6 -11.66 12.52 11.64
N PRO A 7 -12.48 13.53 12.05
CA PRO A 7 -13.09 14.45 11.09
C PRO A 7 -12.03 15.38 10.51
N VAL A 8 -12.07 15.58 9.20
CA VAL A 8 -11.21 16.49 8.45
C VAL A 8 -12.04 17.24 7.41
N VAL A 9 -11.47 18.33 6.88
CA VAL A 9 -12.04 19.09 5.76
C VAL A 9 -10.94 19.31 4.73
N THR A 10 -11.26 19.12 3.46
CA THR A 10 -10.30 19.36 2.38
C THR A 10 -9.93 20.85 2.31
N GLN A 11 -8.63 21.14 2.32
CA GLN A 11 -8.09 22.52 2.28
C GLN A 11 -7.88 23.02 0.85
N ARG A 12 -7.77 22.11 -0.11
CA ARG A 12 -7.69 22.35 -1.55
C ARG A 12 -8.45 21.27 -2.31
N ALA A 13 -8.70 21.50 -3.57
CA ALA A 13 -9.19 20.45 -4.45
C ALA A 13 -8.15 19.34 -4.54
N VAL A 14 -8.59 18.08 -4.50
CA VAL A 14 -7.71 16.91 -4.49
C VAL A 14 -8.36 15.74 -5.19
N ARG A 15 -7.54 14.99 -5.92
CA ARG A 15 -7.95 13.76 -6.58
C ARG A 15 -7.87 12.59 -5.62
N VAL A 16 -8.91 11.78 -5.61
CA VAL A 16 -9.04 10.56 -4.79
C VAL A 16 -9.51 9.40 -5.66
N GLU A 17 -9.42 8.20 -5.13
CA GLU A 17 -9.88 6.97 -5.79
C GLU A 17 -11.04 6.39 -4.99
N CYS A 18 -12.18 6.13 -5.65
CA CYS A 18 -13.34 5.51 -5.02
C CYS A 18 -13.06 4.04 -4.68
N ILE A 19 -13.38 3.61 -3.49
CA ILE A 19 -13.25 2.23 -3.05
C ILE A 19 -14.63 1.56 -3.16
N PRO A 20 -14.75 0.35 -3.72
CA PRO A 20 -13.68 -0.56 -4.15
C PRO A 20 -13.32 -0.49 -5.65
N ASP A 21 -13.97 0.37 -6.43
CA ASP A 21 -13.92 0.32 -7.90
C ASP A 21 -12.74 1.08 -8.53
N GLY A 22 -11.92 1.77 -7.72
CA GLY A 22 -10.73 2.49 -8.18
C GLY A 22 -11.01 3.72 -9.05
N ARG A 23 -12.28 4.08 -9.26
CA ARG A 23 -12.62 5.24 -10.11
C ARG A 23 -12.08 6.53 -9.52
N PRO A 24 -11.38 7.35 -10.32
CA PRO A 24 -10.94 8.65 -9.86
C PRO A 24 -12.15 9.57 -9.60
N ALA A 25 -12.06 10.36 -8.54
CA ALA A 25 -12.98 11.43 -8.20
C ALA A 25 -12.21 12.67 -7.74
N ASP A 26 -12.78 13.84 -7.90
CA ASP A 26 -12.21 15.08 -7.44
C ASP A 26 -13.04 15.62 -6.27
N LEU A 27 -12.38 15.82 -5.11
CA LEU A 27 -12.99 16.46 -3.95
C LEU A 27 -12.67 17.96 -3.98
N PRO A 28 -13.66 18.83 -4.02
CA PRO A 28 -13.45 20.27 -3.89
C PRO A 28 -12.84 20.66 -2.53
N ALA A 29 -12.20 21.82 -2.45
CA ALA A 29 -11.85 22.41 -1.17
C ALA A 29 -13.12 22.64 -0.30
N GLY A 30 -13.03 22.40 0.98
CA GLY A 30 -14.16 22.52 1.90
C GLY A 30 -15.02 21.27 2.03
N THR A 31 -14.68 20.17 1.37
CA THR A 31 -15.42 18.91 1.49
C THR A 31 -15.20 18.29 2.87
N PRO A 32 -16.25 18.03 3.67
CA PRO A 32 -16.13 17.32 4.94
C PRO A 32 -15.87 15.83 4.70
N ALA A 33 -14.93 15.27 5.43
CA ALA A 33 -14.57 13.86 5.36
C ALA A 33 -14.24 13.31 6.75
N LYS A 34 -14.12 11.99 6.87
CA LYS A 34 -13.63 11.33 8.08
C LYS A 34 -12.53 10.36 7.69
N ILE A 35 -11.37 10.47 8.31
CA ILE A 35 -10.31 9.47 8.16
C ILE A 35 -10.77 8.19 8.86
N THR A 36 -10.86 7.10 8.12
CA THR A 36 -11.19 5.78 8.65
C THR A 36 -9.97 4.91 8.81
N GLN A 37 -8.94 5.15 7.97
CA GLN A 37 -7.66 4.45 8.01
C GLN A 37 -6.55 5.41 7.59
N ALA A 38 -5.39 5.29 8.23
CA ALA A 38 -4.17 6.02 7.90
C ALA A 38 -3.00 5.04 8.04
N LEU A 39 -2.75 4.24 7.03
CA LEU A 39 -1.75 3.18 7.01
C LEU A 39 -0.97 3.22 5.69
N GLY A 40 0.28 2.78 5.74
CA GLY A 40 1.09 2.57 4.54
C GLY A 40 1.42 3.82 3.72
N GLY A 41 1.18 5.02 4.25
CA GLY A 41 1.42 6.26 3.50
C GLY A 41 0.24 6.74 2.69
N SER A 42 -0.96 6.16 2.86
CA SER A 42 -2.21 6.61 2.27
C SER A 42 -3.29 6.79 3.34
N PHE A 43 -4.39 7.44 2.98
CA PHE A 43 -5.54 7.65 3.86
C PHE A 43 -6.79 7.08 3.21
N THR A 44 -7.60 6.37 3.99
CA THR A 44 -8.96 6.04 3.59
C THR A 44 -9.91 7.05 4.23
N LEU A 45 -10.69 7.71 3.41
CA LEU A 45 -11.63 8.75 3.79
C LEU A 45 -13.07 8.26 3.59
N TRP A 46 -13.93 8.55 4.56
CA TRP A 46 -15.36 8.42 4.39
C TRP A 46 -15.94 9.78 3.99
N VAL A 47 -16.51 9.86 2.80
CA VAL A 47 -17.09 11.08 2.22
C VAL A 47 -18.48 10.76 1.68
N GLU A 48 -19.52 11.41 2.21
CA GLU A 48 -20.92 11.30 1.72
C GLU A 48 -21.43 9.87 1.51
N GLY A 49 -21.02 8.93 2.37
CA GLY A 49 -21.49 7.54 2.29
C GLY A 49 -20.57 6.61 1.49
N GLN A 50 -19.44 7.11 0.96
CA GLN A 50 -18.50 6.34 0.16
C GLN A 50 -17.08 6.37 0.77
N LEU A 51 -16.37 5.24 0.68
CA LEU A 51 -14.95 5.19 0.98
C LEU A 51 -14.14 5.66 -0.22
N MET A 52 -13.12 6.47 0.06
CA MET A 52 -12.21 7.01 -0.95
C MET A 52 -10.78 6.94 -0.45
N ARG A 53 -9.86 6.57 -1.32
CA ARG A 53 -8.43 6.55 -1.04
C ARG A 53 -7.80 7.87 -1.44
N LEU A 54 -7.08 8.49 -0.52
CA LEU A 54 -6.22 9.65 -0.74
C LEU A 54 -4.77 9.22 -0.66
N ARG A 55 -3.98 9.51 -1.68
CA ARG A 55 -2.54 9.21 -1.69
C ARG A 55 -1.82 10.08 -0.66
N GLY A 56 -0.80 9.53 -0.02
CA GLY A 56 -0.03 10.25 1.00
C GLY A 56 0.65 11.52 0.49
N ALA A 57 1.02 11.56 -0.79
CA ALA A 57 1.55 12.77 -1.43
C ALA A 57 0.61 13.97 -1.32
N ASP A 58 -0.70 13.72 -1.20
CA ASP A 58 -1.75 14.72 -1.08
C ASP A 58 -2.27 14.91 0.37
N ALA A 59 -1.55 14.43 1.37
CA ALA A 59 -1.92 14.54 2.79
C ALA A 59 -2.19 15.99 3.25
N ASP A 60 -1.49 16.95 2.63
CA ASP A 60 -1.69 18.38 2.86
C ASP A 60 -3.12 18.82 2.55
N ALA A 61 -3.77 18.18 1.57
CA ALA A 61 -5.16 18.49 1.21
C ALA A 61 -6.17 18.26 2.35
N ILE A 62 -5.82 17.43 3.33
CA ILE A 62 -6.63 17.19 4.54
C ILE A 62 -5.94 17.71 5.81
N GLY A 63 -4.95 18.61 5.67
CA GLY A 63 -4.20 19.19 6.78
C GLY A 63 -3.31 18.20 7.53
N LYS A 64 -2.93 17.10 6.88
CA LYS A 64 -2.01 16.11 7.42
C LYS A 64 -0.62 16.27 6.79
N ARG A 65 0.38 15.76 7.49
CA ARG A 65 1.70 15.56 6.90
C ARG A 65 1.69 14.25 6.14
N ILE A 66 2.50 14.18 5.09
CA ILE A 66 2.80 12.91 4.43
C ILE A 66 3.24 11.96 5.53
N PRO A 67 2.56 10.82 5.72
CA PRO A 67 3.02 9.84 6.68
C PRO A 67 4.48 9.54 6.30
N SER A 68 5.42 9.94 7.15
CA SER A 68 6.78 9.43 7.02
C SER A 68 6.61 7.93 7.11
N ILE A 69 6.86 7.24 6.02
CA ILE A 69 7.12 5.82 6.11
C ILE A 69 8.36 5.80 6.98
N ASP A 70 8.18 5.55 8.28
CA ASP A 70 9.27 5.16 9.16
C ASP A 70 9.76 3.78 8.68
N LEU A 71 10.24 3.76 7.44
CA LEU A 71 11.36 2.95 7.08
C LEU A 71 12.51 3.60 7.85
N ALA A 72 12.54 3.40 9.19
CA ALA A 72 13.81 3.19 9.81
C ALA A 72 14.27 1.85 9.21
N PRO A 73 14.98 1.87 8.08
CA PRO A 73 15.74 0.71 7.73
C PRO A 73 16.70 0.62 8.91
N THR A 74 16.55 -0.37 9.74
CA THR A 74 17.78 -0.98 10.26
C THR A 74 18.53 -1.24 8.98
N ALA A 75 19.44 -0.28 8.65
CA ALA A 75 20.25 -0.36 7.46
C ALA A 75 20.79 -1.78 7.48
N PRO A 76 20.45 -2.63 6.49
CA PRO A 76 20.97 -3.97 6.52
C PRO A 76 22.47 -3.80 6.57
N THR A 77 23.10 -4.42 7.54
CA THR A 77 24.56 -4.50 7.65
C THR A 77 25.18 -5.18 6.43
N ASP A 78 24.33 -5.72 5.56
CA ASP A 78 24.68 -6.35 4.30
C ASP A 78 24.09 -5.53 3.13
N SER A 79 24.97 -4.87 2.38
CA SER A 79 24.65 -4.15 1.12
C SER A 79 24.49 -5.10 -0.08
N GLY A 80 24.54 -6.41 0.13
CA GLY A 80 24.37 -7.43 -0.91
C GLY A 80 22.91 -7.79 -1.20
N LEU A 81 22.75 -8.80 -2.04
CA LEU A 81 21.45 -9.33 -2.46
C LEU A 81 20.48 -9.61 -1.30
N ASN A 82 20.99 -10.18 -0.20
CA ASN A 82 20.17 -10.51 0.96
C ASN A 82 19.67 -9.26 1.69
N GLY A 83 20.51 -8.23 1.76
CA GLY A 83 20.13 -6.95 2.36
C GLY A 83 19.03 -6.27 1.55
N VAL A 84 19.17 -6.21 0.22
CA VAL A 84 18.13 -5.64 -0.65
C VAL A 84 16.83 -6.44 -0.57
N ARG A 85 16.90 -7.77 -0.60
CA ARG A 85 15.72 -8.63 -0.43
C ARG A 85 15.01 -8.35 0.89
N SER A 86 15.74 -8.21 1.98
CA SER A 86 15.17 -7.88 3.29
C SER A 86 14.48 -6.52 3.29
N LEU A 87 15.09 -5.50 2.66
CA LEU A 87 14.49 -4.17 2.52
C LEU A 87 13.20 -4.20 1.68
N VAL A 88 13.20 -4.94 0.58
CA VAL A 88 12.00 -5.11 -0.25
C VAL A 88 10.86 -5.71 0.57
N TRP A 89 11.09 -6.80 1.31
CA TRP A 89 10.07 -7.41 2.16
C TRP A 89 9.59 -6.48 3.28
N GLN A 90 10.48 -5.68 3.89
CA GLN A 90 10.07 -4.67 4.86
C GLN A 90 9.22 -3.58 4.21
N THR A 91 9.55 -3.19 2.98
CA THR A 91 8.77 -2.21 2.21
C THR A 91 7.39 -2.74 1.88
N LEU A 92 7.27 -4.00 1.46
CA LEU A 92 5.98 -4.64 1.18
C LEU A 92 5.06 -4.69 2.40
N LYS A 93 5.61 -4.85 3.60
CA LYS A 93 4.87 -4.76 4.87
C LYS A 93 4.35 -3.35 5.20
N THR A 94 4.73 -2.35 4.42
CA THR A 94 4.17 -0.98 4.51
C THR A 94 3.06 -0.73 3.50
N CYS A 95 2.69 -1.71 2.69
CA CYS A 95 1.61 -1.62 1.72
C CYS A 95 0.35 -2.28 2.29
N TYR A 96 -0.76 -1.58 2.25
CA TYR A 96 -2.02 -2.02 2.86
C TYR A 96 -3.14 -2.04 1.84
N ASP A 97 -4.04 -3.00 2.00
CA ASP A 97 -5.35 -2.94 1.34
C ASP A 97 -6.14 -1.74 1.91
N PRO A 98 -6.81 -0.92 1.09
CA PRO A 98 -7.51 0.26 1.57
C PRO A 98 -8.76 -0.05 2.43
N GLU A 99 -9.26 -1.27 2.43
CA GLU A 99 -10.40 -1.72 3.21
C GLU A 99 -10.01 -2.58 4.41
N ILE A 100 -8.83 -3.22 4.35
CA ILE A 100 -8.37 -4.19 5.35
C ILE A 100 -7.15 -3.63 6.09
N PRO A 101 -7.20 -3.44 7.42
CA PRO A 101 -6.09 -2.84 8.19
C PRO A 101 -4.96 -3.85 8.46
N VAL A 102 -4.57 -4.60 7.45
CA VAL A 102 -3.49 -5.59 7.46
C VAL A 102 -2.67 -5.39 6.18
N ASP A 103 -1.36 -5.50 6.29
CA ASP A 103 -0.48 -5.34 5.14
C ASP A 103 -0.57 -6.51 4.15
N ILE A 104 -0.16 -6.28 2.90
CA ILE A 104 -0.29 -7.24 1.81
C ILE A 104 0.52 -8.54 2.01
N VAL A 105 1.58 -8.50 2.82
CA VAL A 105 2.40 -9.67 3.15
C VAL A 105 1.67 -10.57 4.14
N GLU A 106 1.15 -9.99 5.22
CA GLU A 106 0.39 -10.72 6.24
C GLU A 106 -0.97 -11.22 5.70
N LEU A 107 -1.53 -10.53 4.69
CA LEU A 107 -2.70 -11.02 3.95
C LEU A 107 -2.38 -12.19 3.00
N GLY A 108 -1.09 -12.48 2.74
CA GLY A 108 -0.69 -13.53 1.80
C GLY A 108 -0.93 -13.16 0.33
N LEU A 109 -0.93 -11.86 0.01
CA LEU A 109 -1.15 -11.38 -1.36
C LEU A 109 0.10 -11.42 -2.22
N VAL A 110 1.29 -11.52 -1.64
CA VAL A 110 2.57 -11.56 -2.38
C VAL A 110 2.95 -13.01 -2.65
N TYR A 111 2.91 -13.41 -3.91
CA TYR A 111 3.21 -14.78 -4.33
C TYR A 111 4.68 -14.99 -4.68
N VAL A 112 5.27 -14.02 -5.38
CA VAL A 112 6.67 -14.04 -5.78
C VAL A 112 7.31 -12.70 -5.48
N CYS A 113 8.54 -12.73 -4.99
CA CYS A 113 9.38 -11.56 -4.81
C CYS A 113 10.82 -11.94 -5.16
N ASP A 114 11.20 -11.70 -6.41
CA ASP A 114 12.53 -11.98 -6.93
C ASP A 114 13.35 -10.70 -6.98
N VAL A 115 14.60 -10.81 -6.50
CA VAL A 115 15.58 -9.73 -6.52
C VAL A 115 16.81 -10.23 -7.27
N LEU A 116 17.11 -9.63 -8.42
CA LEU A 116 18.20 -10.03 -9.29
C LEU A 116 19.21 -8.88 -9.45
N PRO A 117 20.51 -9.17 -9.40
CA PRO A 117 21.52 -8.15 -9.63
C PRO A 117 21.50 -7.66 -11.08
N MET A 118 21.76 -6.35 -11.24
CA MET A 118 21.94 -5.69 -12.53
C MET A 118 23.34 -5.12 -12.66
N ASP A 119 23.71 -4.71 -13.87
CA ASP A 119 24.93 -3.96 -14.09
C ASP A 119 24.92 -2.64 -13.29
N GLY A 120 26.08 -2.21 -12.82
CA GLY A 120 26.21 -0.98 -12.05
C GLY A 120 25.90 -1.10 -10.56
N GLY A 121 25.71 -2.33 -10.03
CA GLY A 121 25.50 -2.58 -8.60
C GLY A 121 24.08 -2.29 -8.11
N GLN A 122 23.14 -2.15 -9.03
CA GLN A 122 21.71 -2.04 -8.74
C GLN A 122 21.02 -3.40 -8.83
N PHE A 123 19.75 -3.44 -8.43
CA PHE A 123 18.93 -4.65 -8.46
C PHE A 123 17.63 -4.41 -9.21
N ARG A 124 17.19 -5.45 -9.92
CA ARG A 124 15.83 -5.56 -10.46
C ARG A 124 14.99 -6.34 -9.48
N VAL A 125 13.80 -5.83 -9.19
CA VAL A 125 12.82 -6.48 -8.35
C VAL A 125 11.60 -6.85 -9.19
N THR A 126 11.21 -8.10 -9.15
CA THR A 126 9.98 -8.60 -9.80
C THR A 126 9.05 -9.16 -8.73
N ILE A 127 7.85 -8.64 -8.67
CA ILE A 127 6.83 -9.03 -7.69
C ILE A 127 5.62 -9.57 -8.45
N GLN A 128 5.14 -10.74 -8.04
CA GLN A 128 3.82 -11.21 -8.42
C GLN A 128 2.92 -11.20 -7.20
N MET A 129 1.82 -10.50 -7.31
CA MET A 129 0.85 -10.38 -6.22
C MET A 129 -0.56 -10.61 -6.71
N THR A 130 -1.46 -10.88 -5.78
CA THR A 130 -2.88 -11.05 -6.06
C THR A 130 -3.71 -10.08 -5.25
N LEU A 131 -5.02 -10.17 -5.39
CA LEU A 131 -6.00 -9.36 -4.66
C LEU A 131 -6.95 -10.28 -3.91
N THR A 132 -7.56 -9.75 -2.84
CA THR A 132 -8.57 -10.47 -2.04
C THR A 132 -9.84 -10.78 -2.82
N ALA A 133 -10.11 -10.04 -3.91
CA ALA A 133 -11.23 -10.29 -4.81
C ALA A 133 -10.82 -10.03 -6.27
N PRO A 134 -11.13 -10.95 -7.20
CA PRO A 134 -10.97 -10.71 -8.63
C PRO A 134 -11.83 -9.55 -9.08
N GLY A 135 -11.28 -8.63 -9.88
CA GLY A 135 -12.01 -7.47 -10.39
C GLY A 135 -12.13 -6.30 -9.42
N CYS A 136 -11.37 -6.31 -8.31
CA CYS A 136 -11.20 -5.12 -7.48
C CYS A 136 -10.52 -4.03 -8.33
N GLY A 137 -11.22 -2.92 -8.57
CA GLY A 137 -10.70 -1.78 -9.34
C GLY A 137 -9.50 -1.09 -8.69
N MET A 138 -9.21 -1.40 -7.41
CA MET A 138 -8.07 -0.87 -6.68
C MET A 138 -6.76 -1.61 -6.96
N GLY A 139 -6.79 -2.74 -7.68
CA GLY A 139 -5.61 -3.58 -7.90
C GLY A 139 -4.46 -2.83 -8.56
N GLU A 140 -4.72 -2.11 -9.64
CA GLU A 140 -3.71 -1.31 -10.33
C GLU A 140 -3.11 -0.25 -9.39
N SER A 141 -3.94 0.42 -8.61
CA SER A 141 -3.49 1.44 -7.66
C SER A 141 -2.61 0.88 -6.53
N ILE A 142 -2.90 -0.33 -6.06
CA ILE A 142 -2.07 -1.03 -5.06
C ILE A 142 -0.75 -1.46 -5.69
N ALA A 143 -0.78 -2.02 -6.90
CA ALA A 143 0.42 -2.43 -7.62
C ALA A 143 1.34 -1.23 -7.92
N ASP A 144 0.77 -0.10 -8.35
CA ASP A 144 1.51 1.15 -8.55
C ASP A 144 2.17 1.62 -7.25
N GLU A 145 1.44 1.61 -6.12
CA GLU A 145 2.01 1.98 -4.82
C GLU A 145 3.17 1.07 -4.42
N VAL A 146 3.03 -0.24 -4.62
CA VAL A 146 4.09 -1.21 -4.36
C VAL A 146 5.32 -0.92 -5.23
N CYS A 147 5.11 -0.69 -6.53
CA CYS A 147 6.15 -0.36 -7.48
C CYS A 147 6.90 0.91 -7.07
N ASP A 148 6.19 2.00 -6.80
CA ASP A 148 6.76 3.29 -6.40
C ASP A 148 7.59 3.17 -5.12
N LYS A 149 7.09 2.46 -4.11
CA LYS A 149 7.80 2.26 -2.84
C LYS A 149 9.06 1.43 -3.00
N VAL A 150 9.01 0.40 -3.83
CA VAL A 150 10.17 -0.46 -4.09
C VAL A 150 11.23 0.29 -4.92
N LEU A 151 10.81 1.06 -5.93
CA LEU A 151 11.70 1.92 -6.71
C LEU A 151 12.37 3.03 -5.87
N ALA A 152 11.75 3.45 -4.79
CA ALA A 152 12.33 4.44 -3.88
C ALA A 152 13.52 3.89 -3.05
N LEU A 153 13.75 2.59 -3.06
CA LEU A 153 14.89 1.96 -2.38
C LEU A 153 16.21 2.28 -3.12
N PRO A 154 17.27 2.73 -2.41
CA PRO A 154 18.49 3.28 -3.05
C PRO A 154 19.21 2.33 -4.00
N GLN A 155 19.06 1.03 -3.79
CA GLN A 155 19.76 -0.01 -4.56
C GLN A 155 18.90 -0.65 -5.64
N VAL A 156 17.62 -0.25 -5.76
CA VAL A 156 16.71 -0.76 -6.77
C VAL A 156 16.74 0.15 -8.00
N GLY A 157 17.13 -0.41 -9.14
CA GLY A 157 17.16 0.28 -10.43
C GLY A 157 15.91 0.05 -11.26
N GLU A 158 15.26 -1.12 -11.08
CA GLU A 158 14.03 -1.48 -11.75
C GLU A 158 13.10 -2.24 -10.81
N ALA A 159 11.81 -1.93 -10.88
CA ALA A 159 10.76 -2.69 -10.20
C ALA A 159 9.63 -2.99 -11.17
N HIS A 160 9.11 -4.21 -11.11
CA HIS A 160 7.98 -4.67 -11.88
C HIS A 160 7.00 -5.42 -10.98
N VAL A 161 5.72 -5.07 -11.08
CA VAL A 161 4.67 -5.67 -10.25
C VAL A 161 3.58 -6.19 -11.17
N ASP A 162 3.36 -7.50 -11.13
CA ASP A 162 2.30 -8.18 -11.86
C ASP A 162 1.17 -8.60 -10.93
N ILE A 163 -0.07 -8.35 -11.35
CA ILE A 163 -1.24 -8.88 -10.67
C ILE A 163 -1.61 -10.21 -11.31
N VAL A 164 -1.64 -11.27 -10.51
CA VAL A 164 -1.98 -12.61 -10.93
C VAL A 164 -3.17 -13.15 -10.13
N PHE A 165 -3.99 -14.00 -10.74
CA PHE A 165 -5.18 -14.59 -10.10
C PHE A 165 -5.14 -16.11 -10.06
N ASP A 166 -3.98 -16.70 -10.38
CA ASP A 166 -3.73 -18.14 -10.31
C ASP A 166 -2.45 -18.39 -9.51
N PRO A 167 -2.54 -19.12 -8.38
CA PRO A 167 -3.76 -19.64 -7.76
C PRO A 167 -4.68 -18.54 -7.23
N PRO A 168 -5.99 -18.76 -7.14
CA PRO A 168 -6.90 -17.79 -6.53
C PRO A 168 -6.59 -17.65 -5.04
N TRP A 169 -6.65 -16.42 -4.56
CA TRP A 169 -6.45 -16.14 -3.13
C TRP A 169 -7.61 -16.70 -2.29
N ASP A 170 -7.28 -17.24 -1.15
CA ASP A 170 -8.22 -17.60 -0.11
C ASP A 170 -7.69 -17.24 1.29
N ARG A 171 -8.59 -17.26 2.28
CA ARG A 171 -8.26 -16.84 3.66
C ARG A 171 -7.19 -17.68 4.35
N SER A 172 -6.95 -18.91 3.89
CA SER A 172 -5.90 -19.76 4.45
C SER A 172 -4.48 -19.27 4.13
N MET A 173 -4.37 -18.35 3.17
CA MET A 173 -3.09 -17.71 2.81
C MET A 173 -2.67 -16.60 3.77
N MET A 174 -3.60 -16.14 4.63
CA MET A 174 -3.29 -15.14 5.66
C MET A 174 -2.39 -15.73 6.75
N SER A 175 -1.56 -14.88 7.35
CA SER A 175 -0.87 -15.23 8.58
C SER A 175 -1.85 -15.39 9.75
N GLU A 176 -1.45 -16.13 10.77
CA GLU A 176 -2.24 -16.27 12.02
C GLU A 176 -2.48 -14.88 12.66
N GLY A 177 -1.48 -13.99 12.61
CA GLY A 177 -1.59 -12.63 13.13
C GLY A 177 -2.63 -11.81 12.39
N ALA A 178 -2.70 -11.94 11.06
CA ALA A 178 -3.73 -11.29 10.24
C ALA A 178 -5.12 -11.80 10.60
N MET A 179 -5.30 -13.12 10.70
CA MET A 179 -6.58 -13.73 11.10
C MET A 179 -7.05 -13.25 12.47
N LEU A 180 -6.16 -13.23 13.45
CA LEU A 180 -6.47 -12.71 14.80
C LEU A 180 -6.84 -11.22 14.79
N THR A 181 -6.15 -10.41 13.97
CA THR A 181 -6.43 -8.98 13.84
C THR A 181 -7.83 -8.73 13.26
N LEU A 182 -8.27 -9.60 12.35
CA LEU A 182 -9.57 -9.52 11.70
C LEU A 182 -10.69 -10.23 12.46
N GLY A 183 -10.36 -10.92 13.56
CA GLY A 183 -11.32 -11.65 14.38
C GLY A 183 -11.82 -12.94 13.74
N LEU A 184 -10.97 -13.60 12.94
CA LEU A 184 -11.26 -14.84 12.21
C LEU A 184 -10.61 -16.05 12.90
#